data_ded72439bc65b55e47df0fe74d148a1d
#
_entry.id   ded72439bc65b55e47df0fe74d148a1d
#
_cell.length_a   1.000
_cell.length_b   1.000
_cell.length_c   1.000
_cell.angle_alpha   90.00
_cell.angle_beta   90.00
_cell.angle_gamma   90.00
#
_symmetry.space_group_name_H-M   'P 1'
#
loop_
_entity.id
_entity.type
_entity.pdbx_description
1 polymer ?
#
loop_
_entity_poly.entity_id
_entity_poly.type
_entity_poly.pdbx_seq_one_letter_code
_entity_poly.pdbx_strand_id
1 'polypeptide(L)'
;RKISYIRISVTDRCDFRCTYCMSEEMQFLPKKDLLSLEELERLSSVFIELGVKKIRITGGEPLVRKNILQLFNSIGKKIGSGLEELTVTTNGSQLERYAKDLFKNGVKRINISLDTLDKNKFKLIKKIGDFNKVIKGINAAKEAGMKIKINTVALKGINDNEILNLVNWCGENKFGLTFIEVMPMGEIGEKRVNQYMPL
;
A
#
# COMPACT_ATOMS: atom_id res chain seq x y z
N ARG A 1 -0.87 -28.01 -1.33
CA ARG A 1 -1.48 -26.67 -1.41
C ARG A 1 -0.75 -25.85 -2.46
N LYS A 2 -1.44 -25.32 -3.48
CA LYS A 2 -0.84 -24.55 -4.56
C LYS A 2 -0.82 -23.07 -4.18
N ILE A 3 0.35 -22.42 -4.27
CA ILE A 3 0.50 -20.98 -4.06
C ILE A 3 0.19 -20.26 -5.37
N SER A 4 -0.87 -19.44 -5.39
CA SER A 4 -1.31 -18.69 -6.57
C SER A 4 -1.18 -17.17 -6.42
N TYR A 5 -0.84 -16.69 -5.21
CA TYR A 5 -0.72 -15.28 -4.87
C TYR A 5 0.53 -15.03 -4.03
N ILE A 6 1.31 -14.03 -4.44
CA ILE A 6 2.49 -13.57 -3.69
C ILE A 6 2.45 -12.05 -3.47
N ARG A 7 3.14 -11.62 -2.42
CA ARG A 7 3.42 -10.21 -2.13
C ARG A 7 4.92 -10.00 -2.19
N ILE A 8 5.36 -8.98 -2.93
CA ILE A 8 6.76 -8.65 -3.12
C ILE A 8 7.00 -7.28 -2.48
N SER A 9 7.81 -7.25 -1.41
CA SER A 9 8.32 -6.02 -0.83
C SER A 9 9.49 -5.53 -1.66
N VAL A 10 9.37 -4.34 -2.24
CA VAL A 10 10.40 -3.79 -3.14
C VAL A 10 11.34 -2.81 -2.44
N THR A 11 11.01 -2.37 -1.25
CA THR A 11 11.83 -1.46 -0.42
C THR A 11 11.35 -1.46 1.03
N ASP A 12 12.24 -1.21 1.94
CA ASP A 12 11.96 -0.93 3.34
C ASP A 12 11.66 0.57 3.60
N ARG A 13 12.01 1.45 2.64
CA ARG A 13 11.84 2.91 2.77
C ARG A 13 10.39 3.31 2.62
N CYS A 14 10.00 4.27 3.46
CA CYS A 14 8.68 4.90 3.42
C CYS A 14 8.83 6.41 3.66
N ASP A 15 7.99 7.20 3.05
CA ASP A 15 7.91 8.65 3.25
C ASP A 15 6.94 9.04 4.39
N PHE A 16 6.31 8.04 5.05
CA PHE A 16 5.53 8.22 6.28
C PHE A 16 6.20 7.56 7.49
N ARG A 17 5.79 7.96 8.71
CA ARG A 17 6.18 7.37 9.98
C ARG A 17 4.93 7.05 10.80
N CYS A 18 4.15 6.07 10.31
CA CYS A 18 2.92 5.68 10.98
C CYS A 18 3.23 5.12 12.36
N THR A 19 2.52 5.63 13.38
CA THR A 19 2.74 5.30 14.80
C THR A 19 2.64 3.81 15.10
N TYR A 20 1.91 3.05 14.28
CA TYR A 20 1.74 1.60 14.41
C TYR A 20 2.68 0.78 13.52
N CYS A 21 3.55 1.40 12.71
CA CYS A 21 4.33 0.68 11.69
C CYS A 21 5.85 0.88 11.86
N MET A 22 6.34 2.10 11.78
CA MET A 22 7.77 2.40 11.80
C MET A 22 8.09 3.42 12.88
N SER A 23 9.24 3.25 13.55
CA SER A 23 9.78 4.29 14.43
C SER A 23 10.21 5.52 13.62
N GLU A 24 10.30 6.68 14.29
CA GLU A 24 10.76 7.92 13.64
C GLU A 24 12.24 7.81 13.22
N GLU A 25 13.05 7.09 14.01
CA GLU A 25 14.47 6.86 13.80
C GLU A 25 14.77 5.50 13.11
N MET A 26 13.90 5.10 12.17
CA MET A 26 14.07 3.82 11.49
C MET A 26 15.38 3.74 10.71
N GLN A 27 16.18 2.71 10.99
CA GLN A 27 17.36 2.38 10.19
C GLN A 27 16.94 1.51 8.99
N PHE A 28 17.31 1.97 7.80
CA PHE A 28 17.03 1.25 6.57
C PHE A 28 18.21 0.43 6.09
N LEU A 29 17.92 -0.68 5.42
CA LEU A 29 18.95 -1.49 4.81
C LEU A 29 19.80 -0.69 3.81
N PRO A 30 21.10 -0.95 3.71
CA PRO A 30 21.93 -0.44 2.63
C PRO A 30 21.35 -0.81 1.27
N LYS A 31 21.46 0.07 0.28
CA LYS A 31 20.92 -0.20 -1.06
C LYS A 31 21.45 -1.49 -1.69
N LYS A 32 22.68 -1.87 -1.38
CA LYS A 32 23.33 -3.11 -1.88
C LYS A 32 22.67 -4.39 -1.38
N ASP A 33 21.94 -4.30 -0.26
CA ASP A 33 21.26 -5.45 0.38
C ASP A 33 19.81 -5.57 -0.08
N LEU A 34 19.35 -4.67 -0.94
CA LEU A 34 18.04 -4.72 -1.58
C LEU A 34 18.17 -5.28 -2.99
N LEU A 35 17.30 -6.20 -3.36
CA LEU A 35 17.23 -6.70 -4.73
C LEU A 35 17.05 -5.55 -5.73
N SER A 36 17.75 -5.60 -6.87
CA SER A 36 17.54 -4.68 -7.99
C SER A 36 16.16 -4.86 -8.63
N LEU A 37 15.73 -3.95 -9.49
CA LEU A 37 14.45 -4.10 -10.20
C LEU A 37 14.47 -5.27 -11.17
N GLU A 38 15.64 -5.54 -11.77
CA GLU A 38 15.89 -6.65 -12.69
C GLU A 38 15.83 -8.00 -11.95
N GLU A 39 16.39 -8.08 -10.74
CA GLU A 39 16.30 -9.28 -9.90
C GLU A 39 14.86 -9.53 -9.45
N LEU A 40 14.12 -8.48 -9.09
CA LEU A 40 12.70 -8.55 -8.73
C LEU A 40 11.84 -8.99 -9.92
N GLU A 41 12.15 -8.52 -11.13
CA GLU A 41 11.49 -8.97 -12.35
C GLU A 41 11.75 -10.44 -12.62
N ARG A 42 13.01 -10.88 -12.54
CA ARG A 42 13.39 -12.30 -12.71
C ARG A 42 12.67 -13.19 -11.72
N LEU A 43 12.68 -12.79 -10.44
CA LEU A 43 11.99 -13.51 -9.37
C LEU A 43 10.48 -13.61 -9.66
N SER A 44 9.86 -12.50 -10.06
CA SER A 44 8.44 -12.47 -10.43
C SER A 44 8.13 -13.42 -11.59
N SER A 45 9.01 -13.47 -12.60
CA SER A 45 8.85 -14.33 -13.76
C SER A 45 8.87 -15.81 -13.37
N VAL A 46 9.84 -16.22 -12.55
CA VAL A 46 9.94 -17.60 -12.05
C VAL A 46 8.69 -17.98 -11.26
N PHE A 47 8.18 -17.11 -10.40
CA PHE A 47 6.93 -17.39 -9.66
C PHE A 47 5.72 -17.53 -10.60
N ILE A 48 5.64 -16.73 -11.66
CA ILE A 48 4.56 -16.85 -12.65
C ILE A 48 4.65 -18.20 -13.37
N GLU A 49 5.84 -18.62 -13.79
CA GLU A 49 6.09 -19.94 -14.41
C GLU A 49 5.71 -21.09 -13.46
N LEU A 50 5.96 -20.94 -12.16
CA LEU A 50 5.55 -21.88 -11.12
C LEU A 50 4.04 -21.84 -10.80
N GLY A 51 3.27 -21.00 -11.49
CA GLY A 51 1.80 -20.96 -11.43
C GLY A 51 1.22 -19.89 -10.50
N VAL A 52 2.00 -18.89 -10.09
CA VAL A 52 1.47 -17.70 -9.41
C VAL A 52 0.67 -16.88 -10.41
N LYS A 53 -0.58 -16.57 -10.04
CA LYS A 53 -1.56 -15.84 -10.85
C LYS A 53 -1.72 -14.39 -10.45
N LYS A 54 -1.31 -14.06 -9.23
CA LYS A 54 -1.49 -12.73 -8.68
C LYS A 54 -0.24 -12.26 -7.97
N ILE A 55 0.22 -11.06 -8.34
CA ILE A 55 1.34 -10.38 -7.70
C ILE A 55 0.88 -9.05 -7.11
N ARG A 56 1.23 -8.83 -5.85
CA ARG A 56 1.06 -7.53 -5.18
C ARG A 56 2.41 -6.93 -4.85
N ILE A 57 2.67 -5.77 -5.40
CA ILE A 57 3.84 -4.97 -5.05
C ILE A 57 3.54 -4.20 -3.76
N THR A 58 4.47 -4.24 -2.83
CA THR A 58 4.41 -3.60 -1.53
C THR A 58 5.81 -3.18 -1.07
N GLY A 59 5.98 -2.83 0.20
CA GLY A 59 7.26 -2.43 0.79
C GLY A 59 7.02 -1.61 2.05
N GLY A 60 7.91 -0.68 2.34
CA GLY A 60 7.55 0.50 3.10
C GLY A 60 6.53 1.30 2.28
N GLU A 61 6.99 2.18 1.39
CA GLU A 61 6.16 2.73 0.32
C GLU A 61 6.77 2.36 -1.04
N PRO A 62 6.14 1.49 -1.84
CA PRO A 62 6.74 1.02 -3.09
C PRO A 62 6.97 2.13 -4.12
N LEU A 63 6.12 3.16 -4.13
CA LEU A 63 6.20 4.24 -5.13
C LEU A 63 7.29 5.27 -4.84
N VAL A 64 7.99 5.21 -3.71
CA VAL A 64 9.20 6.02 -3.47
C VAL A 64 10.45 5.38 -4.07
N ARG A 65 10.39 4.09 -4.45
CA ARG A 65 11.54 3.45 -5.07
C ARG A 65 11.82 4.06 -6.45
N LYS A 66 13.07 4.48 -6.66
CA LYS A 66 13.50 5.05 -7.96
C LYS A 66 13.23 4.08 -9.09
N ASN A 67 12.67 4.57 -10.20
CA ASN A 67 12.39 3.81 -11.43
C ASN A 67 11.38 2.65 -11.25
N ILE A 68 10.59 2.64 -10.21
CA ILE A 68 9.64 1.54 -9.91
C ILE A 68 8.68 1.21 -11.06
N LEU A 69 8.33 2.19 -11.90
CA LEU A 69 7.48 1.97 -13.07
C LEU A 69 8.07 0.97 -14.08
N GLN A 70 9.40 0.82 -14.13
CA GLN A 70 10.05 -0.19 -14.98
C GLN A 70 9.62 -1.60 -14.55
N LEU A 71 9.60 -1.87 -13.23
CA LEU A 71 9.14 -3.14 -12.70
C LEU A 71 7.65 -3.38 -13.00
N PHE A 72 6.79 -2.36 -12.81
CA PHE A 72 5.37 -2.48 -13.17
C PHE A 72 5.18 -2.75 -14.66
N ASN A 73 5.95 -2.11 -15.53
CA ASN A 73 5.91 -2.34 -16.97
C ASN A 73 6.31 -3.78 -17.33
N SER A 74 7.42 -4.27 -16.80
CA SER A 74 7.93 -5.61 -17.08
C SER A 74 6.97 -6.70 -16.59
N ILE A 75 6.47 -6.58 -15.35
CA ILE A 75 5.50 -7.55 -14.81
C ILE A 75 4.15 -7.42 -15.52
N GLY A 76 3.70 -6.20 -15.81
CA GLY A 76 2.43 -5.94 -16.48
C GLY A 76 2.31 -6.58 -17.85
N LYS A 77 3.41 -6.68 -18.61
CA LYS A 77 3.47 -7.41 -19.90
C LYS A 77 3.17 -8.90 -19.80
N LYS A 78 3.26 -9.47 -18.59
CA LYS A 78 2.97 -10.89 -18.36
C LYS A 78 1.50 -11.16 -18.04
N ILE A 79 0.66 -10.12 -17.92
CA ILE A 79 -0.79 -10.25 -17.75
C ILE A 79 -1.38 -10.88 -19.03
N GLY A 80 -2.14 -11.95 -18.85
CA GLY A 80 -2.64 -12.79 -19.95
C GLY A 80 -1.67 -13.89 -20.41
N SER A 81 -0.39 -13.83 -20.00
CA SER A 81 0.64 -14.83 -20.29
C SER A 81 1.13 -15.48 -18.99
N GLY A 82 0.21 -16.01 -18.20
CA GLY A 82 0.51 -16.66 -16.92
C GLY A 82 0.09 -15.86 -15.69
N LEU A 83 0.28 -14.54 -15.69
CA LEU A 83 -0.22 -13.65 -14.65
C LEU A 83 -1.66 -13.20 -14.96
N GLU A 84 -2.51 -13.14 -13.96
CA GLU A 84 -3.90 -12.67 -14.08
C GLU A 84 -4.09 -11.27 -13.48
N GLU A 85 -3.39 -10.98 -12.37
CA GLU A 85 -3.55 -9.71 -11.67
C GLU A 85 -2.22 -9.16 -11.14
N LEU A 86 -1.96 -7.88 -11.47
CA LEU A 86 -0.92 -7.06 -10.84
C LEU A 86 -1.58 -5.96 -10.03
N THR A 87 -1.24 -5.85 -8.76
CA THR A 87 -1.79 -4.84 -7.85
C THR A 87 -0.69 -4.24 -6.97
N VAL A 88 -0.98 -3.12 -6.33
CA VAL A 88 -0.06 -2.44 -5.41
C VAL A 88 -0.77 -2.05 -4.12
N THR A 89 -0.04 -2.07 -3.01
CA THR A 89 -0.45 -1.42 -1.76
C THR A 89 0.45 -0.22 -1.55
N THR A 90 -0.15 0.95 -1.36
CA THR A 90 0.54 2.24 -1.24
C THR A 90 -0.10 3.10 -0.16
N ASN A 91 0.66 4.04 0.38
CA ASN A 91 0.13 5.09 1.25
C ASN A 91 -0.55 6.24 0.49
N GLY A 92 -0.50 6.23 -0.84
CA GLY A 92 -1.17 7.19 -1.70
C GLY A 92 -0.41 8.50 -1.97
N SER A 93 0.69 8.78 -1.27
CA SER A 93 1.43 10.05 -1.37
C SER A 93 1.95 10.37 -2.76
N GLN A 94 2.27 9.34 -3.56
CA GLN A 94 2.86 9.46 -4.89
C GLN A 94 1.87 9.19 -6.03
N LEU A 95 0.61 8.85 -5.71
CA LEU A 95 -0.37 8.41 -6.71
C LEU A 95 -0.77 9.51 -7.70
N GLU A 96 -0.84 10.77 -7.28
CA GLU A 96 -1.13 11.89 -8.20
C GLU A 96 -0.17 11.86 -9.41
N ARG A 97 1.09 11.49 -9.17
CA ARG A 97 2.12 11.38 -10.20
C ARG A 97 2.03 10.09 -11.03
N TYR A 98 1.71 8.98 -10.40
CA TYR A 98 1.91 7.65 -10.99
C TYR A 98 0.64 6.92 -11.41
N ALA A 99 -0.55 7.39 -11.05
CA ALA A 99 -1.81 6.65 -11.26
C ALA A 99 -2.04 6.25 -12.72
N LYS A 100 -1.88 7.18 -13.66
CA LYS A 100 -2.07 6.91 -15.09
C LYS A 100 -1.09 5.87 -15.61
N ASP A 101 0.18 5.97 -15.25
CA ASP A 101 1.21 5.03 -15.70
C ASP A 101 1.02 3.65 -15.06
N LEU A 102 0.65 3.56 -13.79
CA LEU A 102 0.30 2.30 -13.15
C LEU A 102 -0.86 1.61 -13.85
N PHE A 103 -1.93 2.36 -14.16
CA PHE A 103 -3.08 1.82 -14.89
C PHE A 103 -2.70 1.32 -16.28
N LYS A 104 -1.89 2.09 -17.03
CA LYS A 104 -1.36 1.71 -18.34
C LYS A 104 -0.51 0.43 -18.27
N ASN A 105 0.24 0.25 -17.19
CA ASN A 105 1.05 -0.93 -16.93
C ASN A 105 0.27 -2.11 -16.32
N GLY A 106 -1.07 -2.09 -16.39
CA GLY A 106 -1.93 -3.22 -16.02
C GLY A 106 -2.40 -3.25 -14.57
N VAL A 107 -2.06 -2.26 -13.73
CA VAL A 107 -2.59 -2.14 -12.37
C VAL A 107 -4.04 -1.64 -12.44
N LYS A 108 -5.00 -2.56 -12.51
CA LYS A 108 -6.44 -2.22 -12.58
C LYS A 108 -7.10 -2.09 -11.21
N ARG A 109 -6.44 -2.57 -10.16
CA ARG A 109 -6.90 -2.48 -8.77
C ARG A 109 -5.76 -2.06 -7.86
N ILE A 110 -6.06 -1.20 -6.89
CA ILE A 110 -5.09 -0.64 -5.95
C ILE A 110 -5.62 -0.68 -4.52
N ASN A 111 -4.73 -0.94 -3.58
CA ASN A 111 -5.02 -0.80 -2.16
C ASN A 111 -4.31 0.46 -1.63
N ILE A 112 -5.07 1.36 -1.01
CA ILE A 112 -4.54 2.61 -0.48
C ILE A 112 -4.75 2.62 1.04
N SER A 113 -3.67 2.88 1.78
CA SER A 113 -3.71 2.94 3.25
C SER A 113 -4.13 4.33 3.71
N LEU A 114 -5.36 4.43 4.23
CA LEU A 114 -5.92 5.66 4.79
C LEU A 114 -6.67 5.34 6.08
N ASP A 115 -6.19 5.87 7.21
CA ASP A 115 -6.73 5.51 8.53
C ASP A 115 -7.76 6.50 9.06
N THR A 116 -7.87 7.68 8.46
CA THR A 116 -8.77 8.75 8.90
C THR A 116 -9.07 9.72 7.76
N LEU A 117 -10.21 10.38 7.84
CA LEU A 117 -10.61 11.50 6.97
C LEU A 117 -10.32 12.86 7.60
N ASP A 118 -9.91 12.89 8.88
CA ASP A 118 -9.54 14.10 9.62
C ASP A 118 -8.04 14.40 9.44
N LYS A 119 -7.71 15.63 9.02
CA LYS A 119 -6.32 16.08 8.78
C LYS A 119 -5.47 16.09 10.05
N ASN A 120 -6.06 16.42 11.20
CA ASN A 120 -5.31 16.50 12.46
C ASN A 120 -4.99 15.08 12.95
N LYS A 121 -5.96 14.17 12.90
CA LYS A 121 -5.72 12.75 13.20
C LYS A 121 -4.75 12.12 12.22
N PHE A 122 -4.84 12.46 10.92
CA PHE A 122 -3.88 12.00 9.93
C PHE A 122 -2.45 12.39 10.34
N LYS A 123 -2.23 13.65 10.72
CA LYS A 123 -0.92 14.12 11.20
C LYS A 123 -0.48 13.40 12.47
N LEU A 124 -1.41 13.13 13.39
CA LEU A 124 -1.13 12.38 14.62
C LEU A 124 -0.68 10.95 14.32
N ILE A 125 -1.38 10.25 13.40
CA ILE A 125 -1.13 8.85 13.07
C ILE A 125 0.11 8.70 12.19
N LYS A 126 0.25 9.55 11.16
CA LYS A 126 1.30 9.41 10.12
C LYS A 126 2.59 10.13 10.47
N LYS A 127 2.59 11.02 11.45
CA LYS A 127 3.71 11.86 11.89
C LYS A 127 4.27 12.73 10.77
N ILE A 128 4.80 12.10 9.73
CA ILE A 128 5.29 12.71 8.50
C ILE A 128 4.33 12.31 7.38
N GLY A 129 3.90 13.26 6.57
CA GLY A 129 3.00 13.04 5.44
C GLY A 129 2.04 14.21 5.22
N ASP A 130 1.45 14.24 4.05
CA ASP A 130 0.50 15.26 3.62
C ASP A 130 -0.83 14.61 3.25
N PHE A 131 -1.87 14.87 4.04
CA PHE A 131 -3.22 14.38 3.82
C PHE A 131 -3.77 14.78 2.45
N ASN A 132 -3.54 16.02 2.03
CA ASN A 132 -4.05 16.51 0.75
C ASN A 132 -3.41 15.78 -0.44
N LYS A 133 -2.12 15.42 -0.35
CA LYS A 133 -1.46 14.60 -1.38
C LYS A 133 -2.08 13.22 -1.49
N VAL A 134 -2.45 12.61 -0.36
CA VAL A 134 -3.12 11.29 -0.37
C VAL A 134 -4.49 11.39 -1.03
N ILE A 135 -5.30 12.39 -0.67
CA ILE A 135 -6.63 12.59 -1.28
C ILE A 135 -6.51 12.87 -2.78
N LYS A 136 -5.59 13.72 -3.20
CA LYS A 136 -5.31 13.95 -4.63
C LYS A 136 -4.88 12.65 -5.34
N GLY A 137 -4.05 11.85 -4.68
CA GLY A 137 -3.63 10.55 -5.20
C GLY A 137 -4.78 9.57 -5.36
N ILE A 138 -5.73 9.52 -4.40
CA ILE A 138 -6.95 8.72 -4.49
C ILE A 138 -7.81 9.17 -5.69
N ASN A 139 -8.00 10.48 -5.85
CA ASN A 139 -8.75 11.03 -6.97
C ASN A 139 -8.07 10.70 -8.32
N ALA A 140 -6.76 10.85 -8.41
CA ALA A 140 -6.01 10.48 -9.62
C ALA A 140 -6.15 8.99 -9.96
N ALA A 141 -6.14 8.09 -8.97
CA ALA A 141 -6.38 6.67 -9.18
C ALA A 141 -7.81 6.38 -9.66
N LYS A 142 -8.80 7.09 -9.10
CA LYS A 142 -10.21 7.02 -9.52
C LYS A 142 -10.39 7.49 -10.97
N GLU A 143 -9.82 8.65 -11.32
CA GLU A 143 -9.84 9.22 -12.67
C GLU A 143 -9.11 8.34 -13.69
N ALA A 144 -8.05 7.64 -13.29
CA ALA A 144 -7.37 6.66 -14.13
C ALA A 144 -8.20 5.38 -14.37
N GLY A 145 -9.34 5.21 -13.70
CA GLY A 145 -10.24 4.06 -13.85
C GLY A 145 -9.88 2.86 -12.97
N MET A 146 -9.07 3.03 -11.94
CA MET A 146 -8.71 1.93 -11.03
C MET A 146 -9.85 1.59 -10.09
N LYS A 147 -10.00 0.30 -9.78
CA LYS A 147 -10.79 -0.16 -8.61
C LYS A 147 -9.99 0.11 -7.35
N ILE A 148 -10.51 0.93 -6.47
CA ILE A 148 -9.83 1.35 -5.24
C ILE A 148 -10.35 0.55 -4.06
N LYS A 149 -9.43 0.09 -3.21
CA LYS A 149 -9.72 -0.46 -1.90
C LYS A 149 -8.95 0.33 -0.85
N ILE A 150 -9.66 0.86 0.13
CA ILE A 150 -9.08 1.53 1.28
C ILE A 150 -8.76 0.48 2.35
N ASN A 151 -7.57 0.54 2.89
CA ASN A 151 -7.15 -0.23 4.05
C ASN A 151 -6.99 0.73 5.23
N THR A 152 -7.68 0.47 6.32
CA THR A 152 -7.69 1.31 7.53
C THR A 152 -7.26 0.47 8.71
N VAL A 153 -6.21 0.87 9.40
CA VAL A 153 -5.87 0.29 10.71
C VAL A 153 -6.77 0.92 11.76
N ALA A 154 -7.57 0.10 12.43
CA ALA A 154 -8.46 0.54 13.50
C ALA A 154 -7.66 0.71 14.80
N LEU A 155 -7.68 1.92 15.37
CA LEU A 155 -6.91 2.32 16.55
C LEU A 155 -7.87 2.85 17.60
N LYS A 156 -8.09 2.06 18.66
CA LYS A 156 -8.95 2.44 19.80
C LYS A 156 -8.49 3.77 20.42
N GLY A 157 -9.42 4.66 20.65
CA GLY A 157 -9.17 6.00 21.22
C GLY A 157 -8.54 7.00 20.23
N ILE A 158 -8.36 6.63 18.95
CA ILE A 158 -7.79 7.52 17.94
C ILE A 158 -8.75 7.71 16.77
N ASN A 159 -9.07 6.64 16.01
CA ASN A 159 -9.95 6.71 14.85
C ASN A 159 -11.18 5.80 14.95
N ASP A 160 -11.40 5.14 16.05
CA ASP A 160 -12.53 4.25 16.30
C ASP A 160 -13.90 4.97 16.16
N ASN A 161 -13.96 6.24 16.47
CA ASN A 161 -15.15 7.08 16.29
C ASN A 161 -15.40 7.52 14.83
N GLU A 162 -14.49 7.21 13.89
CA GLU A 162 -14.63 7.54 12.45
C GLU A 162 -15.03 6.35 11.58
N ILE A 163 -15.20 5.17 12.16
CA ILE A 163 -15.50 3.95 11.39
C ILE A 163 -16.71 4.13 10.48
N LEU A 164 -17.82 4.65 11.01
CA LEU A 164 -19.03 4.88 10.21
C LEU A 164 -18.81 5.94 9.12
N ASN A 165 -18.04 6.99 9.40
CA ASN A 165 -17.72 8.01 8.40
C ASN A 165 -16.88 7.43 7.26
N LEU A 166 -15.91 6.57 7.57
CA LEU A 166 -15.09 5.87 6.58
C LEU A 166 -15.94 4.91 5.72
N VAL A 167 -16.88 4.18 6.35
CA VAL A 167 -17.81 3.28 5.65
C VAL A 167 -18.66 4.07 4.67
N ASN A 168 -19.28 5.17 5.14
CA ASN A 168 -20.14 6.03 4.30
C ASN A 168 -19.34 6.65 3.15
N TRP A 169 -18.18 7.23 3.44
CA TRP A 169 -17.33 7.84 2.43
C TRP A 169 -16.86 6.83 1.37
N CYS A 170 -16.48 5.62 1.78
CA CYS A 170 -16.12 4.56 0.84
C CYS A 170 -17.33 4.11 0.01
N GLY A 171 -18.52 4.00 0.61
CA GLY A 171 -19.76 3.65 -0.08
C GLY A 171 -20.13 4.68 -1.16
N GLU A 172 -20.13 5.97 -0.81
CA GLU A 172 -20.41 7.08 -1.74
C GLU A 172 -19.44 7.12 -2.93
N ASN A 173 -18.16 6.79 -2.68
CA ASN A 173 -17.13 6.76 -3.71
C ASN A 173 -17.02 5.42 -4.43
N LYS A 174 -17.79 4.40 -4.06
CA LYS A 174 -17.73 3.03 -4.60
C LYS A 174 -16.36 2.40 -4.39
N PHE A 175 -15.72 2.69 -3.27
CA PHE A 175 -14.45 2.07 -2.85
C PHE A 175 -14.72 0.84 -2.00
N GLY A 176 -13.89 -0.19 -2.16
CA GLY A 176 -13.83 -1.26 -1.17
C GLY A 176 -13.19 -0.75 0.12
N LEU A 177 -13.59 -1.31 1.26
CA LEU A 177 -12.99 -0.98 2.57
C LEU A 177 -12.57 -2.26 3.28
N THR A 178 -11.44 -2.20 3.97
CA THR A 178 -10.97 -3.24 4.91
C THR A 178 -10.46 -2.56 6.16
N PHE A 179 -11.03 -2.92 7.29
CA PHE A 179 -10.42 -2.63 8.58
C PHE A 179 -9.39 -3.68 8.93
N ILE A 180 -8.32 -3.24 9.59
CA ILE A 180 -7.19 -4.09 10.00
C ILE A 180 -6.98 -3.83 11.49
N GLU A 181 -6.97 -4.90 12.28
CA GLU A 181 -6.59 -4.83 13.69
C GLU A 181 -5.12 -4.44 13.81
N VAL A 182 -4.81 -3.57 14.76
CA VAL A 182 -3.42 -3.24 15.06
C VAL A 182 -2.71 -4.48 15.62
N MET A 183 -1.59 -4.83 15.01
CA MET A 183 -0.80 -5.98 15.45
C MET A 183 0.26 -5.54 16.47
N PRO A 184 0.49 -6.31 17.55
CA PRO A 184 1.52 -6.04 18.54
C PRO A 184 2.91 -6.42 18.00
N MET A 185 3.33 -5.82 16.87
CA MET A 185 4.60 -6.10 16.21
C MET A 185 5.51 -4.86 16.16
N GLY A 186 6.83 -5.10 16.22
CA GLY A 186 7.88 -4.08 16.13
C GLY A 186 8.16 -3.37 17.46
N GLU A 187 9.20 -2.55 17.47
CA GLU A 187 9.72 -1.84 18.66
C GLU A 187 8.88 -0.61 19.07
N ILE A 188 7.69 -0.46 18.56
CA ILE A 188 6.89 0.73 18.76
C ILE A 188 6.10 0.63 20.06
N GLY A 189 6.68 1.16 21.09
CA GLY A 189 6.15 1.59 22.39
C GLY A 189 4.97 0.84 23.04
N GLU A 190 4.95 0.84 24.34
CA GLU A 190 4.04 0.14 25.26
C GLU A 190 2.52 0.37 25.03
N LYS A 191 2.14 1.35 24.21
CA LYS A 191 0.72 1.76 24.08
C LYS A 191 -0.09 0.98 23.05
N ARG A 192 0.49 0.03 22.29
CA ARG A 192 -0.22 -0.70 21.23
C ARG A 192 -1.33 -1.60 21.74
N VAL A 193 -1.11 -2.24 22.88
CA VAL A 193 -2.13 -3.09 23.50
C VAL A 193 -3.38 -2.25 23.83
N ASN A 194 -3.17 -1.00 24.25
CA ASN A 194 -4.24 -0.06 24.56
C ASN A 194 -4.98 0.46 23.31
N GLN A 195 -4.35 0.38 22.14
CA GLN A 195 -4.94 0.78 20.85
C GLN A 195 -5.62 -0.38 20.11
N TYR A 196 -5.51 -1.59 20.63
CA TYR A 196 -6.17 -2.75 20.06
C TYR A 196 -7.69 -2.62 20.15
N MET A 197 -8.34 -2.86 19.02
CA MET A 197 -9.78 -2.92 18.89
C MET A 197 -10.11 -4.19 18.09
N PRO A 198 -10.79 -5.18 18.70
CA PRO A 198 -11.27 -6.33 17.94
C PRO A 198 -12.34 -5.89 16.94
N LEU A 199 -12.31 -6.45 15.75
CA LEU A 199 -13.24 -6.15 14.64
C LEU A 199 -14.28 -7.24 14.48
#